data_32481999afa21f12000a93e81d9b909a
#
_entry.id   32481999afa21f12000a93e81d9b909a
#
_cell.length_a   1.000
_cell.length_b   1.000
_cell.length_c   1.000
_cell.angle_alpha   90.00
_cell.angle_beta   90.00
_cell.angle_gamma   90.00
#
_symmetry.space_group_name_H-M   'P 1'
#
loop_
_entity.id
_entity.type
_entity.pdbx_description
1 polymer ?
#
loop_
_entity_poly.entity_id
_entity_poly.type
_entity_poly.pdbx_seq_one_letter_code
_entity_poly.pdbx_strand_id
1 'polypeptide(L)'
;RLYTFKKFEDGIYYRDAELETNPEIKFRLADIPLPNGILRVDKVSFPLTTELRYGHYSLPELESPIVTKEQKAGGYTAYCMDNGAYQTALINLQGWSEVEFVQTEGLHPVSNKCSVINAVTTHSGDKVFITLQLWKKSGKPFTKKELTPVKSFKQTGDTITIYFSDGTVKTVSLS
;
A
#
# COMPACT_ATOMS: atom_id res chain seq x y z
N ARG A 1 -6.69 -9.20 11.41
CA ARG A 1 -5.22 -9.41 11.53
C ARG A 1 -4.78 -9.15 12.95
N LEU A 2 -3.97 -10.03 13.49
CA LEU A 2 -3.26 -9.81 14.73
C LEU A 2 -1.86 -9.27 14.39
N TYR A 3 -1.51 -8.10 14.92
CA TYR A 3 -0.22 -7.46 14.70
C TYR A 3 0.67 -7.58 15.93
N THR A 4 1.93 -7.95 15.68
CA THR A 4 2.98 -7.93 16.70
C THR A 4 4.08 -6.99 16.25
N PHE A 5 4.30 -5.92 16.98
CA PHE A 5 5.45 -5.04 16.77
C PHE A 5 6.74 -5.79 17.06
N LYS A 6 7.72 -5.70 16.18
CA LYS A 6 9.02 -6.35 16.32
C LYS A 6 10.11 -5.36 16.71
N LYS A 7 10.34 -4.38 15.87
CA LYS A 7 11.40 -3.39 16.07
C LYS A 7 11.18 -2.13 15.23
N PHE A 8 11.83 -1.06 15.66
CA PHE A 8 12.07 0.13 14.86
C PHE A 8 13.59 0.26 14.66
N GLU A 9 14.05 0.24 13.42
CA GLU A 9 15.46 0.26 13.07
C GLU A 9 15.66 1.01 11.76
N ASP A 10 16.62 1.90 11.71
CA ASP A 10 16.97 2.72 10.53
C ASP A 10 15.78 3.49 9.93
N GLY A 11 14.83 3.91 10.76
CA GLY A 11 13.62 4.60 10.33
C GLY A 11 12.57 3.66 9.71
N ILE A 12 12.66 2.35 9.95
CA ILE A 12 11.75 1.34 9.42
C ILE A 12 11.02 0.67 10.58
N TYR A 13 9.69 0.59 10.49
CA TYR A 13 8.85 -0.13 11.44
C TYR A 13 8.62 -1.56 10.96
N TYR A 14 9.10 -2.54 11.72
CA TYR A 14 8.92 -3.96 11.44
C TYR A 14 7.80 -4.54 12.29
N ARG A 15 6.92 -5.31 11.68
CA ARG A 15 5.79 -5.99 12.33
C ARG A 15 5.57 -7.35 11.71
N ASP A 16 5.07 -8.28 12.52
CA ASP A 16 4.47 -9.52 12.03
C ASP A 16 2.95 -9.42 12.15
N ALA A 17 2.24 -10.13 11.28
CA ALA A 17 0.81 -10.29 11.36
C ALA A 17 0.39 -11.66 10.86
N GLU A 18 -0.77 -12.11 11.31
CA GLU A 18 -1.44 -13.31 10.80
C GLU A 18 -2.92 -13.00 10.58
N LEU A 19 -3.56 -13.77 9.71
CA LEU A 19 -5.00 -13.68 9.56
C LEU A 19 -5.67 -14.49 10.66
N GLU A 20 -6.59 -13.85 11.39
CA GLU A 20 -7.41 -14.50 12.43
C GLU A 20 -8.24 -15.67 11.89
N THR A 21 -8.74 -15.51 10.66
CA THR A 21 -9.56 -16.52 9.95
C THR A 21 -8.73 -17.63 9.30
N ASN A 22 -7.44 -17.39 9.08
CA ASN A 22 -6.49 -18.36 8.53
C ASN A 22 -5.07 -18.03 9.03
N PRO A 23 -4.70 -18.49 10.25
CA PRO A 23 -3.42 -18.17 10.87
C PRO A 23 -2.19 -18.76 10.16
N GLU A 24 -2.39 -19.65 9.19
CA GLU A 24 -1.31 -20.16 8.35
C GLU A 24 -0.81 -19.09 7.35
N ILE A 25 -1.65 -18.09 7.02
CA ILE A 25 -1.24 -16.95 6.21
C ILE A 25 -0.54 -15.94 7.11
N LYS A 26 0.77 -15.85 6.96
CA LYS A 26 1.62 -14.98 7.76
C LYS A 26 2.16 -13.82 6.95
N PHE A 27 2.26 -12.68 7.61
CA PHE A 27 2.80 -11.45 7.04
C PHE A 27 4.02 -11.00 7.84
N ARG A 28 5.07 -10.62 7.14
CA ARG A 28 6.18 -9.81 7.67
C ARG A 28 6.13 -8.47 6.97
N LEU A 29 6.01 -7.42 7.74
CA LEU A 29 5.70 -6.08 7.28
C LEU A 29 6.85 -5.15 7.65
N ALA A 30 7.26 -4.33 6.69
CA ALA A 30 8.18 -3.24 6.93
C ALA A 30 7.58 -1.95 6.35
N ASP A 31 7.33 -0.98 7.22
CA ASP A 31 6.82 0.34 6.84
C ASP A 31 7.94 1.38 6.91
N ILE A 32 8.22 2.04 5.80
CA ILE A 32 9.13 3.17 5.69
C ILE A 32 8.29 4.44 5.62
N PRO A 33 8.27 5.27 6.69
CA PRO A 33 7.57 6.55 6.67
C PRO A 33 8.15 7.50 5.62
N LEU A 34 7.27 8.21 4.93
CA LEU A 34 7.58 9.28 4.00
C LEU A 34 6.89 10.57 4.46
N PRO A 35 7.29 11.76 4.00
CA PRO A 35 6.65 13.01 4.40
C PRO A 35 5.14 13.03 4.19
N ASN A 36 4.65 12.43 3.11
CA ASN A 36 3.23 12.39 2.74
C ASN A 36 2.74 10.96 2.49
N GLY A 37 3.27 9.97 3.23
CA GLY A 37 2.87 8.61 2.97
C GLY A 37 3.70 7.55 3.68
N ILE A 38 3.55 6.33 3.19
CA ILE A 38 4.29 5.15 3.64
C ILE A 38 4.69 4.33 2.42
N LEU A 39 5.93 3.89 2.37
CA LEU A 39 6.32 2.77 1.53
C LEU A 39 6.25 1.49 2.36
N ARG A 40 5.38 0.59 1.97
CA ARG A 40 5.19 -0.71 2.63
C ARG A 40 5.85 -1.81 1.83
N VAL A 41 6.62 -2.64 2.52
CA VAL A 41 7.21 -3.87 1.99
C VAL A 41 6.68 -5.03 2.82
N ASP A 42 5.88 -5.88 2.20
CA ASP A 42 5.24 -7.02 2.86
C ASP A 42 5.73 -8.32 2.25
N LYS A 43 6.21 -9.25 3.07
CA LYS A 43 6.36 -10.65 2.69
C LYS A 43 5.15 -11.42 3.23
N VAL A 44 4.44 -12.09 2.33
CA VAL A 44 3.30 -12.92 2.68
C VAL A 44 3.61 -14.37 2.34
N SER A 45 3.40 -15.26 3.33
CA SER A 45 3.53 -16.71 3.16
C SER A 45 2.15 -17.31 3.00
N PHE A 46 1.91 -17.95 1.85
CA PHE A 46 0.68 -18.63 1.51
C PHE A 46 0.91 -20.15 1.55
N PRO A 47 0.30 -20.92 2.47
CA PRO A 47 0.49 -22.36 2.56
C PRO A 47 -0.09 -23.10 1.35
N LEU A 48 -1.15 -22.55 0.75
CA LEU A 48 -1.83 -23.07 -0.43
C LEU A 48 -2.09 -21.94 -1.42
N THR A 49 -2.48 -22.29 -2.65
CA THR A 49 -2.94 -21.30 -3.61
C THR A 49 -4.14 -20.54 -3.04
N THR A 50 -3.95 -19.26 -2.79
CA THR A 50 -4.90 -18.40 -2.10
C THR A 50 -5.09 -17.11 -2.86
N GLU A 51 -6.35 -16.67 -3.00
CA GLU A 51 -6.66 -15.30 -3.42
C GLU A 51 -6.57 -14.38 -2.19
N LEU A 52 -5.71 -13.39 -2.26
CA LEU A 52 -5.62 -12.33 -1.26
C LEU A 52 -6.20 -11.05 -1.83
N ARG A 53 -7.22 -10.51 -1.17
CA ARG A 53 -7.77 -9.17 -1.43
C ARG A 53 -7.38 -8.25 -0.30
N TYR A 54 -6.87 -7.09 -0.65
CA TYR A 54 -6.44 -6.10 0.32
C TYR A 54 -7.01 -4.72 -0.02
N GLY A 55 -7.84 -4.20 0.88
CA GLY A 55 -8.32 -2.82 0.80
C GLY A 55 -7.28 -1.88 1.40
N HIS A 56 -6.67 -1.03 0.57
CA HIS A 56 -5.61 -0.14 1.02
C HIS A 56 -6.13 1.15 1.61
N TYR A 57 -7.10 1.78 0.95
CA TYR A 57 -7.72 3.01 1.41
C TYR A 57 -9.21 2.93 1.31
N SER A 58 -9.86 3.52 2.31
CA SER A 58 -11.28 3.79 2.28
C SER A 58 -11.47 5.28 2.51
N LEU A 59 -12.05 5.99 1.54
CA LEU A 59 -12.46 7.37 1.69
C LEU A 59 -13.99 7.44 1.77
N PRO A 60 -14.56 8.06 2.82
CA PRO A 60 -15.98 8.31 2.87
C PRO A 60 -16.36 9.42 1.88
N GLU A 61 -17.51 9.25 1.24
CA GLU A 61 -18.19 10.35 0.56
C GLU A 61 -18.80 11.27 1.63
N LEU A 62 -18.43 12.54 1.62
CA LEU A 62 -18.92 13.53 2.57
C LEU A 62 -19.95 14.44 1.90
N GLU A 63 -19.56 15.68 1.58
CA GLU A 63 -20.42 16.66 0.92
C GLU A 63 -20.44 16.52 -0.60
N SER A 64 -19.44 15.84 -1.16
CA SER A 64 -19.25 15.66 -2.59
C SER A 64 -18.96 14.20 -2.91
N PRO A 65 -19.36 13.72 -4.11
CA PRO A 65 -18.94 12.42 -4.61
C PRO A 65 -17.42 12.29 -4.66
N ILE A 66 -16.91 11.08 -4.38
CA ILE A 66 -15.48 10.80 -4.47
C ILE A 66 -15.07 10.79 -5.95
N VAL A 67 -14.04 11.56 -6.26
CA VAL A 67 -13.40 11.55 -7.57
C VAL A 67 -12.29 10.52 -7.59
N THR A 68 -12.36 9.56 -8.51
CA THR A 68 -11.33 8.56 -8.73
C THR A 68 -10.59 8.85 -10.03
N LYS A 69 -9.28 8.64 -10.04
CA LYS A 69 -8.44 8.89 -11.21
C LYS A 69 -7.22 8.00 -11.22
N GLU A 70 -6.93 7.42 -12.38
CA GLU A 70 -5.63 6.84 -12.65
C GLU A 70 -4.67 7.90 -13.21
N GLN A 71 -3.44 7.91 -12.71
CA GLN A 71 -2.40 8.85 -13.11
C GLN A 71 -1.07 8.12 -13.32
N LYS A 72 -0.29 8.55 -14.33
CA LYS A 72 1.03 7.97 -14.56
C LYS A 72 2.03 8.38 -13.47
N ALA A 73 2.74 7.40 -12.93
CA ALA A 73 3.74 7.53 -11.87
C ALA A 73 5.04 6.82 -12.31
N GLY A 74 5.78 7.43 -13.23
CA GLY A 74 6.92 6.77 -13.88
C GLY A 74 6.46 5.60 -14.75
N GLY A 75 7.00 4.40 -14.51
CA GLY A 75 6.58 3.14 -15.17
C GLY A 75 5.33 2.49 -14.54
N TYR A 76 4.72 3.14 -13.53
CA TYR A 76 3.59 2.60 -12.76
C TYR A 76 2.33 3.43 -12.95
N THR A 77 1.21 2.90 -12.45
CA THR A 77 -0.07 3.63 -12.36
C THR A 77 -0.33 3.98 -10.90
N ALA A 78 -0.64 5.25 -10.63
CA ALA A 78 -1.16 5.71 -9.36
C ALA A 78 -2.69 5.73 -9.40
N TYR A 79 -3.31 5.05 -8.44
CA TYR A 79 -4.75 5.03 -8.22
C TYR A 79 -5.09 6.10 -7.20
N CYS A 80 -5.66 7.20 -7.64
CA CYS A 80 -5.93 8.39 -6.81
C CYS A 80 -7.40 8.50 -6.49
N MET A 81 -7.70 8.90 -5.25
CA MET A 81 -9.05 9.26 -4.80
C MET A 81 -9.02 10.63 -4.12
N ASP A 82 -10.09 11.41 -4.29
CA ASP A 82 -10.28 12.72 -3.66
C ASP A 82 -11.73 12.85 -3.20
N ASN A 83 -11.95 13.16 -1.91
CA ASN A 83 -13.28 13.38 -1.34
C ASN A 83 -13.57 14.86 -1.03
N GLY A 84 -12.78 15.78 -1.58
CA GLY A 84 -12.88 17.22 -1.34
C GLY A 84 -12.12 17.70 -0.09
N ALA A 85 -11.84 16.82 0.87
CA ALA A 85 -11.05 17.13 2.06
C ALA A 85 -9.62 16.58 1.96
N TYR A 86 -9.50 15.35 1.49
CA TYR A 86 -8.23 14.63 1.37
C TYR A 86 -8.11 13.94 0.02
N GLN A 87 -6.87 13.81 -0.42
CA GLN A 87 -6.47 13.00 -1.55
C GLN A 87 -5.61 11.83 -1.06
N THR A 88 -5.79 10.66 -1.67
CA THR A 88 -4.94 9.49 -1.47
C THR A 88 -4.47 8.96 -2.81
N ALA A 89 -3.32 8.31 -2.82
CA ALA A 89 -2.82 7.58 -3.99
C ALA A 89 -2.21 6.27 -3.56
N LEU A 90 -2.49 5.21 -4.31
CA LEU A 90 -1.87 3.91 -4.20
C LEU A 90 -1.07 3.62 -5.47
N ILE A 91 0.16 3.18 -5.31
CA ILE A 91 1.01 2.72 -6.41
C ILE A 91 1.51 1.33 -6.07
N ASN A 92 1.13 0.36 -6.90
CA ASN A 92 1.65 -1.00 -6.83
C ASN A 92 3.01 -1.05 -7.55
N LEU A 93 4.09 -1.10 -6.78
CA LEU A 93 5.44 -1.24 -7.33
C LEU A 93 5.78 -2.70 -7.62
N GLN A 94 5.27 -3.64 -6.79
CA GLN A 94 5.46 -5.07 -6.95
C GLN A 94 4.38 -5.87 -6.21
N GLY A 95 3.98 -6.98 -6.79
CA GLY A 95 3.33 -8.10 -6.09
C GLY A 95 1.85 -8.24 -6.39
N TRP A 96 1.07 -7.18 -6.41
CA TRP A 96 -0.35 -7.25 -6.71
C TRP A 96 -0.58 -7.49 -8.21
N SER A 97 -1.49 -8.41 -8.54
CA SER A 97 -1.83 -8.74 -9.93
C SER A 97 -2.77 -7.70 -10.51
N GLU A 98 -3.70 -7.22 -9.70
CA GLU A 98 -4.74 -6.27 -10.10
C GLU A 98 -4.92 -5.22 -9.01
N VAL A 99 -5.24 -3.99 -9.42
CA VAL A 99 -5.65 -2.89 -8.53
C VAL A 99 -6.87 -2.24 -9.15
N GLU A 100 -7.92 -2.02 -8.36
CA GLU A 100 -9.18 -1.48 -8.81
C GLU A 100 -9.79 -0.50 -7.80
N PHE A 101 -10.68 0.39 -8.28
CA PHE A 101 -11.55 1.17 -7.42
C PHE A 101 -12.86 0.40 -7.17
N VAL A 102 -13.26 0.30 -5.91
CA VAL A 102 -14.52 -0.33 -5.52
C VAL A 102 -15.34 0.66 -4.68
N GLN A 103 -16.59 0.84 -5.05
CA GLN A 103 -17.56 1.54 -4.19
C GLN A 103 -18.21 0.56 -3.25
N THR A 104 -18.29 0.90 -1.98
CA THR A 104 -18.92 0.10 -0.94
C THR A 104 -19.88 0.96 -0.13
N GLU A 105 -20.87 0.33 0.50
CA GLU A 105 -21.82 0.95 1.39
C GLU A 105 -21.63 0.44 2.83
N GLY A 106 -21.96 1.27 3.80
CA GLY A 106 -22.01 0.87 5.22
C GLY A 106 -20.67 0.65 5.92
N LEU A 107 -19.53 0.94 5.30
CA LEU A 107 -18.21 0.74 5.91
C LEU A 107 -17.72 1.91 6.77
N HIS A 108 -18.38 3.05 6.75
CA HIS A 108 -17.93 4.22 7.48
C HIS A 108 -19.05 4.84 8.31
N PRO A 109 -18.81 5.18 9.60
CA PRO A 109 -19.85 5.71 10.48
C PRO A 109 -20.39 7.09 10.08
N VAL A 110 -19.67 7.85 9.25
CA VAL A 110 -20.03 9.21 8.82
C VAL A 110 -20.70 9.22 7.45
N SER A 111 -20.51 8.19 6.63
CA SER A 111 -21.09 8.12 5.29
C SER A 111 -21.45 6.69 4.93
N ASN A 112 -22.63 6.55 4.31
CA ASN A 112 -23.08 5.25 3.78
C ASN A 112 -22.30 4.83 2.53
N LYS A 113 -21.56 5.75 1.88
CA LYS A 113 -20.79 5.47 0.66
C LYS A 113 -19.31 5.70 0.91
N CYS A 114 -18.52 4.73 0.53
CA CYS A 114 -17.08 4.80 0.55
C CYS A 114 -16.50 4.31 -0.77
N SER A 115 -15.37 4.88 -1.19
CA SER A 115 -14.56 4.28 -2.23
C SER A 115 -13.32 3.66 -1.63
N VAL A 116 -12.96 2.48 -2.11
CA VAL A 116 -11.82 1.70 -1.64
C VAL A 116 -10.92 1.40 -2.84
N ILE A 117 -9.61 1.50 -2.65
CA ILE A 117 -8.65 0.96 -3.60
C ILE A 117 -8.34 -0.47 -3.16
N ASN A 118 -8.81 -1.43 -3.92
CA ASN A 118 -8.55 -2.85 -3.71
C ASN A 118 -7.37 -3.33 -4.55
N ALA A 119 -6.53 -4.14 -3.96
CA ALA A 119 -5.50 -4.88 -4.66
C ALA A 119 -5.72 -6.38 -4.47
N VAL A 120 -5.55 -7.14 -5.54
CA VAL A 120 -5.82 -8.58 -5.58
C VAL A 120 -4.59 -9.33 -6.09
N THR A 121 -4.33 -10.48 -5.51
CA THR A 121 -3.38 -11.46 -6.03
C THR A 121 -3.83 -12.87 -5.69
N THR A 122 -3.50 -13.83 -6.57
CA THR A 122 -3.63 -15.27 -6.30
C THR A 122 -2.24 -15.87 -6.33
N HIS A 123 -1.83 -16.53 -5.25
CA HIS A 123 -0.48 -17.05 -5.11
C HIS A 123 -0.41 -18.26 -4.15
N SER A 124 0.67 -19.03 -4.27
CA SER A 124 1.10 -20.03 -3.29
C SER A 124 2.59 -19.84 -2.98
N GLY A 125 3.00 -20.17 -1.77
CA GLY A 125 4.38 -19.93 -1.30
C GLY A 125 4.59 -18.48 -0.84
N ASP A 126 5.84 -18.05 -0.78
CA ASP A 126 6.20 -16.72 -0.33
C ASP A 126 6.12 -15.70 -1.48
N LYS A 127 5.58 -14.53 -1.18
CA LYS A 127 5.52 -13.41 -2.13
C LYS A 127 5.82 -12.09 -1.44
N VAL A 128 6.58 -11.24 -2.12
CA VAL A 128 6.89 -9.88 -1.65
C VAL A 128 6.06 -8.86 -2.40
N PHE A 129 5.42 -7.99 -1.63
CA PHE A 129 4.65 -6.85 -2.12
C PHE A 129 5.38 -5.57 -1.77
N ILE A 130 5.43 -4.63 -2.69
CA ILE A 130 5.98 -3.29 -2.47
C ILE A 130 4.92 -2.29 -2.91
N THR A 131 4.37 -1.57 -1.95
CA THR A 131 3.22 -0.68 -2.16
C THR A 131 3.52 0.70 -1.61
N LEU A 132 3.41 1.71 -2.44
CA LEU A 132 3.52 3.10 -2.04
C LEU A 132 2.11 3.65 -1.78
N GLN A 133 1.90 4.18 -0.58
CA GLN A 133 0.65 4.80 -0.15
C GLN A 133 0.91 6.26 0.20
N LEU A 134 0.22 7.17 -0.47
CA LEU A 134 0.38 8.60 -0.31
C LEU A 134 -0.94 9.25 0.10
N TRP A 135 -0.86 10.36 0.83
CA TRP A 135 -2.01 11.19 1.19
C TRP A 135 -1.63 12.64 1.34
N LYS A 136 -2.55 13.53 1.05
CA LYS A 136 -2.46 14.97 1.30
C LYS A 136 -3.85 15.62 1.39
N LYS A 137 -3.91 16.89 1.78
CA LYS A 137 -5.16 17.67 1.68
C LYS A 137 -5.60 17.76 0.22
N SER A 138 -6.93 17.77 0.01
CA SER A 138 -7.52 18.04 -1.29
C SER A 138 -7.11 19.43 -1.84
N GLY A 139 -7.20 19.60 -3.13
CA GLY A 139 -6.81 20.81 -3.85
C GLY A 139 -5.99 20.51 -5.09
N LYS A 140 -4.69 20.82 -5.09
CA LYS A 140 -3.85 20.53 -6.27
C LYS A 140 -3.64 19.02 -6.41
N PRO A 141 -3.82 18.45 -7.61
CA PRO A 141 -3.54 17.05 -7.89
C PRO A 141 -2.10 16.65 -7.51
N PHE A 142 -1.88 15.36 -7.30
CA PHE A 142 -0.51 14.85 -7.11
C PHE A 142 0.35 15.19 -8.31
N THR A 143 1.53 15.74 -8.05
CA THR A 143 2.56 15.97 -9.08
C THR A 143 3.30 14.68 -9.39
N LYS A 144 3.95 14.61 -10.55
CA LYS A 144 4.81 13.47 -10.90
C LYS A 144 5.89 13.24 -9.84
N LYS A 145 6.50 14.30 -9.31
CA LYS A 145 7.53 14.23 -8.28
C LYS A 145 6.99 13.61 -6.98
N GLU A 146 5.79 13.99 -6.55
CA GLU A 146 5.14 13.41 -5.37
C GLU A 146 4.82 11.92 -5.56
N LEU A 147 4.45 11.50 -6.77
CA LEU A 147 4.13 10.11 -7.09
C LEU A 147 5.34 9.21 -7.35
N THR A 148 6.55 9.77 -7.46
CA THR A 148 7.77 9.01 -7.78
C THR A 148 8.88 9.20 -6.73
N PRO A 149 8.60 9.05 -5.42
CA PRO A 149 9.64 9.12 -4.39
C PRO A 149 10.61 7.93 -4.46
N VAL A 150 10.15 6.78 -4.95
CA VAL A 150 10.97 5.59 -5.18
C VAL A 150 11.52 5.62 -6.60
N LYS A 151 12.84 5.65 -6.74
CA LYS A 151 13.55 5.61 -8.03
C LYS A 151 13.66 4.19 -8.58
N SER A 152 14.06 3.26 -7.72
CA SER A 152 14.19 1.83 -8.04
C SER A 152 14.30 1.01 -6.77
N PHE A 153 14.20 -0.31 -6.90
CA PHE A 153 14.49 -1.25 -5.82
C PHE A 153 15.12 -2.52 -6.39
N LYS A 154 15.84 -3.24 -5.53
CA LYS A 154 16.44 -4.54 -5.83
C LYS A 154 16.10 -5.53 -4.74
N GLN A 155 15.53 -6.65 -5.10
CA GLN A 155 15.26 -7.76 -4.20
C GLN A 155 16.35 -8.84 -4.34
N THR A 156 16.85 -9.33 -3.21
CA THR A 156 17.76 -10.47 -3.12
C THR A 156 17.32 -11.34 -1.94
N GLY A 157 16.60 -12.42 -2.23
CA GLY A 157 15.93 -13.22 -1.20
C GLY A 157 14.94 -12.36 -0.39
N ASP A 158 15.09 -12.35 0.93
CA ASP A 158 14.28 -11.59 1.87
C ASP A 158 14.79 -10.16 2.13
N THR A 159 15.82 -9.74 1.41
CA THR A 159 16.39 -8.40 1.51
C THR A 159 15.99 -7.56 0.31
N ILE A 160 15.43 -6.39 0.59
CA ILE A 160 15.03 -5.42 -0.42
C ILE A 160 15.79 -4.11 -0.20
N THR A 161 16.59 -3.71 -1.18
CA THR A 161 17.27 -2.40 -1.18
C THR A 161 16.47 -1.44 -2.03
N ILE A 162 16.10 -0.30 -1.45
CA ILE A 162 15.25 0.72 -2.06
C ILE A 162 16.06 1.98 -2.24
N TYR A 163 16.06 2.50 -3.46
CA TYR A 163 16.71 3.74 -3.86
C TYR A 163 15.64 4.83 -4.04
N PHE A 164 15.70 5.86 -3.22
CA PHE A 164 14.77 6.98 -3.31
C PHE A 164 15.25 8.07 -4.28
N SER A 165 14.31 8.87 -4.77
CA SER A 165 14.60 9.94 -5.73
C SER A 165 15.41 11.10 -5.13
N ASP A 166 15.44 11.23 -3.81
CA ASP A 166 16.24 12.21 -3.06
C ASP A 166 17.68 11.73 -2.80
N GLY A 167 18.05 10.54 -3.28
CA GLY A 167 19.36 9.92 -3.08
C GLY A 167 19.48 9.05 -1.82
N THR A 168 18.47 9.02 -0.97
CA THR A 168 18.42 8.12 0.19
C THR A 168 18.36 6.66 -0.25
N VAL A 169 19.02 5.79 0.50
CA VAL A 169 18.95 4.32 0.31
C VAL A 169 18.51 3.69 1.62
N LYS A 170 17.54 2.78 1.54
CA LYS A 170 17.08 1.96 2.67
C LYS A 170 17.17 0.49 2.32
N THR A 171 17.53 -0.32 3.30
CA THR A 171 17.55 -1.78 3.16
C THR A 171 16.57 -2.38 4.15
N VAL A 172 15.63 -3.16 3.63
CA VAL A 172 14.63 -3.89 4.40
C VAL A 172 15.02 -5.36 4.46
N SER A 173 15.01 -5.95 5.65
CA SER A 173 15.17 -7.40 5.86
C SER A 173 13.87 -7.98 6.39
N LEU A 174 13.30 -8.93 5.64
CA LEU A 174 12.08 -9.66 5.98
C LEU A 174 12.34 -11.11 6.43
N SER A 175 13.59 -11.37 6.82
CA SER A 175 13.98 -12.67 7.38
C SER A 175 13.40 -12.90 8.78
#